data_2be89a2dc4cbcf933cbe9fd25a293b55
#
_entry.id   2be89a2dc4cbcf933cbe9fd25a293b55
#
_cell.length_a   1.000
_cell.length_b   1.000
_cell.length_c   1.000
_cell.angle_alpha   90.00
_cell.angle_beta   90.00
_cell.angle_gamma   90.00
#
_symmetry.space_group_name_H-M   'P 1'
#
loop_
_entity.id
_entity.type
_entity.pdbx_description
1 polymer ?
#
loop_
_entity_poly.entity_id
_entity_poly.type
_entity_poly.pdbx_seq_one_letter_code
_entity_poly.pdbx_strand_id
1 'polypeptide(L)'
;VNIAIILLIGLVIFWLGYRFYARFICVVFDEDDSCPTPAVAMEDGVDYVPTKGWVVFGHHFASIAGAGPILGPVLALTYGWLPCVLWVVLGTILIGSVHDLSALLTSIREKGRSIAEVARDAMGNTGFFLFIAFTLLIVLLVCAAFLDATATALTSMYPLSEMGLESGQRVFRTFIDTDGVETAIVGGIASTSAIVITIIAPFLGWFLYRRGMSPVWASIAAIVVVSLSVFIGIKAPLRLTPDNWKIVLSIYTFIAAGLPVWIVLQPRDFTNSFILYGGILALVIGSIAAGLRGVPLQLPTASVGQGVASQGPLWPMLFILIACGACSGFHALVAGGTSSKQICRETNCRPIGYGGMVLEGLLALTVIIAVAAGLSNVDYMRIVYPAVESGLKTNPILAFAVG
;
A
#
# COMPACT_ATOMS: atom_id res chain seq x y z
N VAL A 1 -1.07 -2.77 27.96
CA VAL A 1 -2.03 -1.87 27.27
C VAL A 1 -2.96 -2.74 26.44
N ASN A 2 -4.27 -2.44 26.45
CA ASN A 2 -5.25 -3.23 25.68
C ASN A 2 -5.18 -2.83 24.20
N ILE A 3 -5.09 -3.82 23.32
CA ILE A 3 -5.00 -3.68 21.86
C ILE A 3 -6.17 -2.84 21.29
N ALA A 4 -7.40 -3.13 21.74
CA ALA A 4 -8.59 -2.42 21.27
C ALA A 4 -8.57 -0.92 21.64
N ILE A 5 -7.93 -0.55 22.75
CA ILE A 5 -7.80 0.85 23.15
C ILE A 5 -6.85 1.60 22.21
N ILE A 6 -5.71 1.00 21.86
CA ILE A 6 -4.76 1.60 20.91
C ILE A 6 -5.44 1.84 19.55
N LEU A 7 -6.13 0.82 19.05
CA LEU A 7 -6.87 0.93 17.79
C LEU A 7 -7.95 2.01 17.88
N LEU A 8 -8.74 2.04 18.94
CA LEU A 8 -9.81 3.02 19.12
C LEU A 8 -9.26 4.45 19.18
N ILE A 9 -8.19 4.68 19.93
CA ILE A 9 -7.52 5.98 19.98
C ILE A 9 -7.05 6.39 18.58
N GLY A 10 -6.39 5.49 17.84
CA GLY A 10 -5.96 5.75 16.46
C GLY A 10 -7.13 6.10 15.54
N LEU A 11 -8.23 5.33 15.59
CA LEU A 11 -9.45 5.59 14.80
C LEU A 11 -10.07 6.95 15.14
N VAL A 12 -10.16 7.30 16.42
CA VAL A 12 -10.69 8.62 16.86
C VAL A 12 -9.80 9.75 16.33
N ILE A 13 -8.47 9.62 16.44
CA ILE A 13 -7.55 10.64 15.96
C ILE A 13 -7.62 10.76 14.42
N PHE A 14 -7.68 9.65 13.70
CA PHE A 14 -7.86 9.65 12.24
C PHE A 14 -9.20 10.30 11.83
N TRP A 15 -10.29 10.00 12.54
CA TRP A 15 -11.59 10.62 12.31
C TRP A 15 -11.55 12.13 12.59
N LEU A 16 -10.93 12.57 13.68
CA LEU A 16 -10.76 13.99 13.99
C LEU A 16 -9.93 14.70 12.93
N GLY A 17 -8.82 14.09 12.50
CA GLY A 17 -7.98 14.60 11.41
C GLY A 17 -8.78 14.80 10.12
N TYR A 18 -9.50 13.75 9.68
CA TYR A 18 -10.32 13.84 8.47
C TYR A 18 -11.48 14.83 8.60
N ARG A 19 -12.15 14.88 9.78
CA ARG A 19 -13.35 15.71 9.98
C ARG A 19 -13.03 17.20 10.10
N PHE A 20 -11.95 17.54 10.80
CA PHE A 20 -11.61 18.92 11.14
C PHE A 20 -10.38 19.43 10.39
N TYR A 21 -9.26 18.72 10.45
CA TYR A 21 -8.01 19.19 9.88
C TYR A 21 -8.02 19.15 8.35
N ALA A 22 -8.53 18.08 7.74
CA ALA A 22 -8.70 18.03 6.28
C ALA A 22 -9.59 19.17 5.77
N ARG A 23 -10.68 19.48 6.50
CA ARG A 23 -11.56 20.60 6.13
C ARG A 23 -10.86 21.95 6.24
N PHE A 24 -10.04 22.13 7.28
CA PHE A 24 -9.22 23.33 7.42
C PHE A 24 -8.28 23.49 6.23
N ILE A 25 -7.59 22.44 5.80
CA ILE A 25 -6.71 22.47 4.64
C ILE A 25 -7.49 22.81 3.35
N CYS A 26 -8.67 22.20 3.13
CA CYS A 26 -9.52 22.55 1.98
C CYS A 26 -9.90 24.03 1.95
N VAL A 27 -10.21 24.63 3.11
CA VAL A 27 -10.49 26.07 3.22
C VAL A 27 -9.25 26.91 2.93
N VAL A 28 -8.06 26.50 3.38
CA VAL A 28 -6.80 27.20 3.07
C VAL A 28 -6.48 27.17 1.57
N PHE A 29 -6.81 26.08 0.90
CA PHE A 29 -6.65 25.96 -0.56
C PHE A 29 -7.79 26.61 -1.35
N ASP A 30 -8.83 27.13 -0.70
CA ASP A 30 -9.99 27.73 -1.38
C ASP A 30 -10.58 26.76 -2.44
N GLU A 31 -10.97 25.54 -1.98
CA GLU A 31 -11.52 24.47 -2.83
C GLU A 31 -12.82 24.95 -3.49
N ASP A 32 -12.89 24.92 -4.83
CA ASP A 32 -14.00 25.46 -5.63
C ASP A 32 -14.41 24.52 -6.77
N ASP A 33 -15.65 24.08 -6.77
CA ASP A 33 -16.26 23.25 -7.81
C ASP A 33 -16.78 24.06 -9.03
N SER A 34 -16.71 25.40 -9.01
CA SER A 34 -17.17 26.24 -10.13
C SER A 34 -16.25 26.14 -11.35
N CYS A 35 -14.96 25.82 -11.11
CA CYS A 35 -13.99 25.62 -12.19
C CYS A 35 -13.99 24.15 -12.66
N PRO A 36 -14.12 23.89 -13.97
CA PRO A 36 -14.04 22.54 -14.48
C PRO A 36 -12.64 21.96 -14.27
N THR A 37 -12.55 20.76 -13.75
CA THR A 37 -11.28 20.03 -13.58
C THR A 37 -10.67 19.65 -14.94
N PRO A 38 -9.36 19.37 -15.01
CA PRO A 38 -8.70 18.92 -16.24
C PRO A 38 -9.34 17.66 -16.83
N ALA A 39 -9.80 16.75 -15.99
CA ALA A 39 -10.51 15.53 -16.43
C ALA A 39 -11.72 15.87 -17.32
N VAL A 40 -12.45 16.93 -16.99
CA VAL A 40 -13.66 17.38 -17.72
C VAL A 40 -13.30 18.33 -18.85
N ALA A 41 -12.41 19.30 -18.62
CA ALA A 41 -12.07 20.33 -19.61
C ALA A 41 -11.20 19.84 -20.76
N MET A 42 -10.40 18.79 -20.52
CA MET A 42 -9.40 18.25 -21.47
C MET A 42 -9.66 16.77 -21.80
N GLU A 43 -10.91 16.29 -21.66
CA GLU A 43 -11.27 14.90 -21.91
C GLU A 43 -10.78 14.45 -23.29
N ASP A 44 -9.92 13.42 -23.33
CA ASP A 44 -9.37 12.83 -24.53
C ASP A 44 -9.67 11.30 -24.64
N GLY A 45 -10.24 10.71 -23.59
CA GLY A 45 -10.56 9.29 -23.52
C GLY A 45 -9.33 8.38 -23.36
N VAL A 46 -8.13 8.93 -23.14
CA VAL A 46 -6.87 8.19 -22.97
C VAL A 46 -6.25 8.51 -21.62
N ASP A 47 -5.81 9.73 -21.41
CA ASP A 47 -5.21 10.23 -20.19
C ASP A 47 -6.23 10.96 -19.30
N TYR A 48 -7.04 11.81 -19.91
CA TYR A 48 -8.08 12.59 -19.24
C TYR A 48 -9.43 11.90 -19.41
N VAL A 49 -9.83 11.17 -18.37
CA VAL A 49 -11.04 10.35 -18.38
C VAL A 49 -11.91 10.69 -17.17
N PRO A 50 -12.96 11.51 -17.33
CA PRO A 50 -13.85 11.86 -16.22
C PRO A 50 -14.42 10.62 -15.56
N THR A 51 -14.12 10.42 -14.29
CA THR A 51 -14.45 9.20 -13.57
C THR A 51 -15.17 9.52 -12.27
N LYS A 52 -16.12 8.66 -11.88
CA LYS A 52 -16.87 8.81 -10.63
C LYS A 52 -15.91 8.76 -9.43
N GLY A 53 -16.03 9.70 -8.48
CA GLY A 53 -15.10 9.89 -7.37
C GLY A 53 -14.81 8.63 -6.54
N TRP A 54 -15.78 7.74 -6.35
CA TRP A 54 -15.57 6.50 -5.60
C TRP A 54 -14.74 5.46 -6.38
N VAL A 55 -14.78 5.48 -7.73
CA VAL A 55 -13.89 4.65 -8.58
C VAL A 55 -12.47 5.18 -8.51
N VAL A 56 -12.33 6.51 -8.62
CA VAL A 56 -11.03 7.19 -8.47
C VAL A 56 -10.46 6.95 -7.08
N PHE A 57 -11.29 6.98 -6.02
CA PHE A 57 -10.86 6.65 -4.67
C PHE A 57 -10.28 5.24 -4.58
N GLY A 58 -10.98 4.24 -5.12
CA GLY A 58 -10.51 2.85 -5.12
C GLY A 58 -9.22 2.67 -5.90
N HIS A 59 -9.13 3.27 -7.09
CA HIS A 59 -7.91 3.27 -7.89
C HIS A 59 -6.75 3.98 -7.17
N HIS A 60 -6.96 5.19 -6.68
CA HIS A 60 -5.94 5.97 -5.97
C HIS A 60 -5.45 5.22 -4.73
N PHE A 61 -6.38 4.75 -3.88
CA PHE A 61 -6.04 3.99 -2.67
C PHE A 61 -5.25 2.72 -2.99
N ALA A 62 -5.67 1.92 -3.97
CA ALA A 62 -4.93 0.70 -4.34
C ALA A 62 -3.57 1.00 -4.96
N SER A 63 -3.40 2.18 -5.58
CA SER A 63 -2.12 2.61 -6.15
C SER A 63 -1.13 3.09 -5.09
N ILE A 64 -1.61 3.77 -4.04
CA ILE A 64 -0.75 4.27 -2.95
C ILE A 64 -0.48 3.19 -1.90
N ALA A 65 -1.46 2.37 -1.54
CA ALA A 65 -1.35 1.31 -0.55
C ALA A 65 -0.61 0.08 -1.10
N GLY A 66 0.67 0.25 -1.43
CA GLY A 66 1.55 -0.84 -1.88
C GLY A 66 2.08 -1.69 -0.71
N ALA A 67 3.28 -2.25 -0.87
CA ALA A 67 3.96 -3.03 0.18
C ALA A 67 4.46 -2.16 1.35
N GLY A 68 4.66 -0.85 1.13
CA GLY A 68 5.27 0.07 2.10
C GLY A 68 4.56 0.16 3.45
N PRO A 69 3.22 0.37 3.51
CA PRO A 69 2.48 0.45 4.77
C PRO A 69 2.44 -0.86 5.57
N ILE A 70 2.86 -1.96 4.98
CA ILE A 70 3.00 -3.26 5.66
C ILE A 70 4.45 -3.48 6.07
N LEU A 71 5.35 -3.46 5.11
CA LEU A 71 6.77 -3.79 5.31
C LEU A 71 7.48 -2.79 6.23
N GLY A 72 7.23 -1.50 6.04
CA GLY A 72 7.84 -0.43 6.84
C GLY A 72 7.57 -0.56 8.34
N PRO A 73 6.29 -0.63 8.75
CA PRO A 73 5.93 -0.89 10.14
C PRO A 73 6.54 -2.16 10.72
N VAL A 74 6.52 -3.28 9.97
CA VAL A 74 7.11 -4.54 10.43
C VAL A 74 8.60 -4.38 10.71
N LEU A 75 9.36 -3.72 9.82
CA LEU A 75 10.78 -3.45 10.04
C LEU A 75 11.01 -2.48 11.21
N ALA A 76 10.18 -1.47 11.37
CA ALA A 76 10.37 -0.44 12.39
C ALA A 76 10.02 -0.90 13.82
N LEU A 77 9.24 -1.98 13.99
CA LEU A 77 8.86 -2.52 15.29
C LEU A 77 10.05 -2.92 16.17
N THR A 78 11.26 -3.02 15.61
CA THR A 78 12.51 -3.17 16.38
C THR A 78 12.75 -2.00 17.34
N TYR A 79 12.19 -0.79 17.09
CA TYR A 79 12.23 0.34 18.01
C TYR A 79 11.16 0.29 19.12
N GLY A 80 10.25 -0.70 19.05
CA GLY A 80 9.08 -0.83 19.90
C GLY A 80 7.80 -0.32 19.24
N TRP A 81 6.64 -0.81 19.70
CA TRP A 81 5.36 -0.50 19.04
C TRP A 81 4.90 0.95 19.26
N LEU A 82 5.20 1.58 20.41
CA LEU A 82 4.72 2.93 20.71
C LEU A 82 5.32 4.01 19.80
N PRO A 83 6.64 4.09 19.57
CA PRO A 83 7.22 5.01 18.59
C PRO A 83 6.63 4.84 17.19
N CYS A 84 6.40 3.59 16.77
CA CYS A 84 5.79 3.29 15.46
C CYS A 84 4.35 3.79 15.36
N VAL A 85 3.51 3.52 16.37
CA VAL A 85 2.12 4.01 16.43
C VAL A 85 2.07 5.53 16.42
N LEU A 86 2.90 6.20 17.23
CA LEU A 86 2.93 7.66 17.28
C LEU A 86 3.27 8.26 15.92
N TRP A 87 4.31 7.73 15.26
CA TRP A 87 4.70 8.24 13.95
C TRP A 87 3.65 7.96 12.88
N VAL A 88 3.08 6.74 12.81
CA VAL A 88 2.00 6.42 11.86
C VAL A 88 0.82 7.37 12.05
N VAL A 89 0.32 7.53 13.28
CA VAL A 89 -0.90 8.30 13.53
C VAL A 89 -0.67 9.80 13.28
N LEU A 90 0.40 10.36 13.84
CA LEU A 90 0.68 11.80 13.69
C LEU A 90 1.20 12.15 12.31
N GLY A 91 2.10 11.34 11.75
CA GLY A 91 2.65 11.53 10.42
C GLY A 91 1.58 11.48 9.34
N THR A 92 0.68 10.49 9.42
CA THR A 92 -0.44 10.37 8.48
C THR A 92 -1.31 11.64 8.48
N ILE A 93 -1.73 12.12 9.64
CA ILE A 93 -2.68 13.24 9.71
C ILE A 93 -2.03 14.56 9.36
N LEU A 94 -0.86 14.84 9.99
CA LEU A 94 -0.25 16.17 9.95
C LEU A 94 0.60 16.39 8.71
N ILE A 95 1.14 15.31 8.10
CA ILE A 95 2.09 15.39 7.00
C ILE A 95 1.57 14.67 5.77
N GLY A 96 1.37 13.34 5.85
CA GLY A 96 1.05 12.53 4.68
C GLY A 96 -0.27 12.90 4.01
N SER A 97 -1.35 12.99 4.77
CA SER A 97 -2.66 13.34 4.23
C SER A 97 -2.71 14.79 3.69
N VAL A 98 -1.97 15.70 4.31
CA VAL A 98 -1.83 17.09 3.80
C VAL A 98 -1.05 17.11 2.50
N HIS A 99 0.07 16.36 2.46
CA HIS A 99 0.89 16.20 1.26
C HIS A 99 0.04 15.66 0.08
N ASP A 100 -0.72 14.58 0.29
CA ASP A 100 -1.50 13.94 -0.76
C ASP A 100 -2.64 14.83 -1.26
N LEU A 101 -3.36 15.47 -0.35
CA LEU A 101 -4.42 16.41 -0.69
C LEU A 101 -3.85 17.62 -1.47
N SER A 102 -2.74 18.20 -1.00
CA SER A 102 -2.14 19.36 -1.64
C SER A 102 -1.52 19.02 -3.01
N ALA A 103 -0.86 17.89 -3.13
CA ALA A 103 -0.32 17.42 -4.41
C ALA A 103 -1.43 17.21 -5.45
N LEU A 104 -2.57 16.64 -5.02
CA LEU A 104 -3.72 16.40 -5.90
C LEU A 104 -4.39 17.70 -6.34
N LEU A 105 -4.68 18.62 -5.40
CA LEU A 105 -5.27 19.92 -5.70
C LEU A 105 -4.35 20.76 -6.59
N THR A 106 -3.06 20.80 -6.30
CA THR A 106 -2.08 21.53 -7.11
C THR A 106 -2.04 20.99 -8.54
N SER A 107 -1.97 19.66 -8.71
CA SER A 107 -1.96 19.06 -10.04
C SER A 107 -3.25 19.35 -10.83
N ILE A 108 -4.43 19.30 -10.18
CA ILE A 108 -5.71 19.64 -10.83
C ILE A 108 -5.70 21.09 -11.32
N ARG A 109 -5.26 22.03 -10.49
CA ARG A 109 -5.21 23.47 -10.84
C ARG A 109 -4.18 23.78 -11.92
N GLU A 110 -3.13 22.98 -11.98
CA GLU A 110 -2.09 23.02 -13.01
C GLU A 110 -2.41 22.10 -14.21
N LYS A 111 -3.69 21.92 -14.53
CA LYS A 111 -4.17 21.17 -15.72
C LYS A 111 -3.75 19.69 -15.75
N GLY A 112 -3.65 19.05 -14.60
CA GLY A 112 -3.22 17.66 -14.50
C GLY A 112 -1.72 17.44 -14.77
N ARG A 113 -0.90 18.50 -14.65
CA ARG A 113 0.56 18.42 -14.84
C ARG A 113 1.23 17.66 -13.70
N SER A 114 2.33 17.04 -14.02
CA SER A 114 3.17 16.35 -13.02
C SER A 114 3.77 17.37 -12.04
N ILE A 115 4.07 16.90 -10.82
CA ILE A 115 4.74 17.74 -9.81
C ILE A 115 6.09 18.30 -10.32
N ALA A 116 6.79 17.56 -11.19
CA ALA A 116 8.02 18.05 -11.82
C ALA A 116 7.79 19.27 -12.72
N GLU A 117 6.71 19.28 -13.49
CA GLU A 117 6.34 20.43 -14.32
C GLU A 117 5.90 21.62 -13.49
N VAL A 118 5.14 21.39 -12.42
CA VAL A 118 4.75 22.43 -11.46
C VAL A 118 6.00 23.04 -10.80
N ALA A 119 6.95 22.19 -10.39
CA ALA A 119 8.21 22.64 -9.82
C ALA A 119 9.04 23.54 -10.79
N ARG A 120 8.91 23.36 -12.10
CA ARG A 120 9.56 24.20 -13.10
C ARG A 120 9.12 25.66 -12.99
N ASP A 121 7.84 25.89 -12.80
CA ASP A 121 7.28 27.25 -12.72
C ASP A 121 7.73 27.95 -11.41
N ALA A 122 7.95 27.19 -10.34
CA ALA A 122 8.41 27.71 -9.05
C ALA A 122 9.94 27.88 -8.95
N MET A 123 10.74 26.96 -9.52
CA MET A 123 12.19 26.89 -9.33
C MET A 123 13.01 27.16 -10.60
N GLY A 124 12.36 27.41 -11.72
CA GLY A 124 13.01 27.61 -13.02
C GLY A 124 13.61 26.34 -13.62
N ASN A 125 14.31 26.50 -14.76
CA ASN A 125 14.80 25.36 -15.54
C ASN A 125 15.83 24.52 -14.79
N THR A 126 16.74 25.11 -14.02
CA THR A 126 17.74 24.36 -13.25
C THR A 126 17.09 23.47 -12.22
N GLY A 127 16.13 24.03 -11.45
CA GLY A 127 15.34 23.27 -10.47
C GLY A 127 14.56 22.13 -11.13
N PHE A 128 13.96 22.38 -12.28
CA PHE A 128 13.25 21.36 -13.07
C PHE A 128 14.14 20.17 -13.47
N PHE A 129 15.32 20.45 -14.04
CA PHE A 129 16.23 19.36 -14.45
C PHE A 129 16.74 18.54 -13.27
N LEU A 130 17.09 19.20 -12.17
CA LEU A 130 17.49 18.50 -10.93
C LEU A 130 16.35 17.66 -10.37
N PHE A 131 15.13 18.20 -10.36
CA PHE A 131 13.96 17.49 -9.87
C PHE A 131 13.60 16.28 -10.74
N ILE A 132 13.66 16.41 -12.07
CA ILE A 132 13.46 15.28 -12.99
C ILE A 132 14.52 14.21 -12.78
N ALA A 133 15.80 14.57 -12.72
CA ALA A 133 16.89 13.61 -12.51
C ALA A 133 16.70 12.85 -11.19
N PHE A 134 16.35 13.55 -10.13
CA PHE A 134 16.04 12.97 -8.82
C PHE A 134 14.81 12.04 -8.89
N THR A 135 13.73 12.50 -9.53
CA THR A 135 12.49 11.70 -9.68
C THR A 135 12.75 10.43 -10.48
N LEU A 136 13.49 10.51 -11.59
CA LEU A 136 13.83 9.33 -12.39
C LEU A 136 14.65 8.32 -11.59
N LEU A 137 15.64 8.79 -10.82
CA LEU A 137 16.44 7.93 -9.95
C LEU A 137 15.56 7.23 -8.91
N ILE A 138 14.69 7.99 -8.22
CA ILE A 138 13.78 7.43 -7.21
C ILE A 138 12.81 6.43 -7.83
N VAL A 139 12.20 6.75 -8.97
CA VAL A 139 11.27 5.84 -9.65
C VAL A 139 11.96 4.53 -10.03
N LEU A 140 13.19 4.57 -10.55
CA LEU A 140 13.95 3.36 -10.84
C LEU A 140 14.22 2.52 -9.59
N LEU A 141 14.62 3.15 -8.48
CA LEU A 141 14.87 2.46 -7.22
C LEU A 141 13.59 1.85 -6.64
N VAL A 142 12.49 2.60 -6.65
CA VAL A 142 11.17 2.14 -6.18
C VAL A 142 10.64 1.00 -7.04
N CYS A 143 10.74 1.12 -8.38
CA CYS A 143 10.34 0.04 -9.29
C CYS A 143 11.16 -1.23 -9.06
N ALA A 144 12.47 -1.12 -8.87
CA ALA A 144 13.32 -2.27 -8.58
C ALA A 144 12.96 -2.92 -7.24
N ALA A 145 12.79 -2.13 -6.18
CA ALA A 145 12.42 -2.61 -4.85
C ALA A 145 11.05 -3.28 -4.85
N PHE A 146 10.04 -2.67 -5.50
CA PHE A 146 8.71 -3.25 -5.57
C PHE A 146 8.63 -4.46 -6.49
N LEU A 147 9.41 -4.50 -7.58
CA LEU A 147 9.52 -5.67 -8.42
C LEU A 147 10.06 -6.87 -7.63
N ASP A 148 11.12 -6.65 -6.86
CA ASP A 148 11.73 -7.70 -6.02
C ASP A 148 10.76 -8.14 -4.91
N ALA A 149 10.18 -7.21 -4.17
CA ALA A 149 9.22 -7.50 -3.12
C ALA A 149 7.99 -8.24 -3.64
N THR A 150 7.44 -7.81 -4.80
CA THR A 150 6.27 -8.46 -5.42
C THR A 150 6.61 -9.84 -5.92
N ALA A 151 7.72 -9.98 -6.68
CA ALA A 151 8.17 -11.27 -7.18
C ALA A 151 8.29 -12.30 -6.06
N THR A 152 8.79 -11.87 -4.94
CA THR A 152 9.00 -12.69 -3.76
C THR A 152 7.70 -12.99 -3.01
N ALA A 153 6.79 -12.00 -2.85
CA ALA A 153 5.47 -12.21 -2.25
C ALA A 153 4.60 -13.15 -3.09
N LEU A 154 4.81 -13.22 -4.40
CA LEU A 154 4.13 -14.13 -5.30
C LEU A 154 4.72 -15.56 -5.29
N THR A 155 5.93 -15.77 -4.78
CA THR A 155 6.54 -17.10 -4.70
C THR A 155 5.90 -17.90 -3.59
N SER A 156 5.33 -19.04 -3.93
CA SER A 156 4.47 -19.78 -3.01
C SER A 156 5.18 -20.76 -2.08
N MET A 157 6.46 -21.06 -2.26
CA MET A 157 7.12 -22.06 -1.44
C MET A 157 8.60 -21.74 -1.21
N TYR A 158 8.99 -21.78 0.07
CA TYR A 158 10.38 -21.63 0.50
C TYR A 158 10.75 -22.76 1.46
N PRO A 159 11.91 -23.40 1.28
CA PRO A 159 12.45 -24.34 2.27
C PRO A 159 12.57 -23.66 3.64
N LEU A 160 12.12 -24.30 4.72
CA LEU A 160 12.24 -23.75 6.08
C LEU A 160 13.69 -23.45 6.46
N SER A 161 14.63 -24.25 5.94
CA SER A 161 16.07 -24.06 6.13
C SER A 161 16.58 -22.72 5.56
N GLU A 162 16.08 -22.32 4.40
CA GLU A 162 16.42 -21.03 3.78
C GLU A 162 15.82 -19.83 4.53
N MET A 163 14.72 -20.07 5.25
CA MET A 163 14.05 -19.09 6.09
C MET A 163 14.62 -19.04 7.51
N GLY A 164 15.54 -19.93 7.86
CA GLY A 164 16.07 -20.07 9.22
C GLY A 164 15.03 -20.52 10.25
N LEU A 165 13.99 -21.21 9.80
CA LEU A 165 12.91 -21.70 10.63
C LEU A 165 13.09 -23.19 10.91
N GLU A 166 12.75 -23.63 12.12
CA GLU A 166 12.79 -25.04 12.53
C GLU A 166 11.48 -25.75 12.17
N SER A 167 11.56 -27.07 11.99
CA SER A 167 10.39 -27.93 11.84
C SER A 167 9.46 -27.80 13.06
N GLY A 168 8.13 -27.71 12.78
CA GLY A 168 7.13 -27.53 13.82
C GLY A 168 6.86 -26.06 14.21
N GLN A 169 7.43 -25.07 13.51
CA GLN A 169 7.05 -23.66 13.66
C GLN A 169 5.54 -23.46 13.38
N ARG A 170 4.92 -22.42 13.98
CA ARG A 170 3.48 -22.16 13.88
C ARG A 170 3.13 -20.90 13.12
N VAL A 171 4.14 -20.21 12.56
CA VAL A 171 3.95 -18.93 11.86
C VAL A 171 3.42 -19.16 10.44
N PHE A 172 3.99 -20.12 9.72
CA PHE A 172 3.59 -20.45 8.36
C PHE A 172 2.99 -21.84 8.27
N ARG A 173 2.08 -22.04 7.33
CA ARG A 173 1.65 -23.38 6.92
C ARG A 173 2.81 -24.06 6.21
N THR A 174 3.12 -25.27 6.60
CA THR A 174 4.18 -26.08 5.99
C THR A 174 3.59 -27.22 5.18
N PHE A 175 4.39 -27.68 4.24
CA PHE A 175 4.10 -28.81 3.40
C PHE A 175 5.44 -29.52 3.12
N ILE A 176 5.42 -30.83 3.01
CA ILE A 176 6.61 -31.62 2.66
C ILE A 176 6.61 -31.82 1.15
N ASP A 177 7.67 -31.36 0.48
CA ASP A 177 7.81 -31.49 -0.97
C ASP A 177 8.17 -32.94 -1.36
N THR A 178 8.10 -33.24 -2.65
CA THR A 178 8.44 -34.56 -3.21
C THR A 178 9.85 -35.04 -2.84
N ASP A 179 10.75 -34.12 -2.56
CA ASP A 179 12.12 -34.37 -2.13
C ASP A 179 12.29 -34.51 -0.61
N GLY A 180 11.17 -34.52 0.14
CA GLY A 180 11.18 -34.66 1.60
C GLY A 180 11.57 -33.40 2.36
N VAL A 181 11.68 -32.25 1.66
CA VAL A 181 12.03 -30.96 2.25
C VAL A 181 10.78 -30.28 2.79
N GLU A 182 10.80 -29.87 4.06
CA GLU A 182 9.70 -29.11 4.65
C GLU A 182 9.77 -27.66 4.17
N THR A 183 8.73 -27.23 3.44
CA THR A 183 8.61 -25.92 2.82
C THR A 183 7.47 -25.10 3.41
N ALA A 184 7.69 -23.82 3.65
CA ALA A 184 6.65 -22.87 4.01
C ALA A 184 5.88 -22.39 2.78
N ILE A 185 4.56 -22.30 2.91
CA ILE A 185 3.69 -21.74 1.87
C ILE A 185 3.56 -20.23 2.11
N VAL A 186 4.12 -19.43 1.19
CA VAL A 186 4.07 -17.97 1.20
C VAL A 186 3.45 -17.51 -0.12
N GLY A 187 2.47 -16.62 -0.07
CA GLY A 187 1.98 -15.86 -1.23
C GLY A 187 1.26 -16.62 -2.35
N GLY A 188 1.17 -17.95 -2.33
CA GLY A 188 0.66 -18.75 -3.45
C GLY A 188 -0.77 -18.43 -3.90
N ILE A 189 -1.66 -18.10 -2.97
CA ILE A 189 -3.03 -17.66 -3.26
C ILE A 189 -3.00 -16.33 -4.01
N ALA A 190 -2.13 -15.42 -3.61
CA ALA A 190 -2.00 -14.09 -4.18
C ALA A 190 -1.58 -14.12 -5.65
N SER A 191 -0.70 -15.05 -6.04
CA SER A 191 -0.22 -15.17 -7.43
C SER A 191 -1.36 -15.43 -8.40
N THR A 192 -2.14 -16.47 -8.16
CA THR A 192 -3.28 -16.84 -9.02
C THR A 192 -4.37 -15.78 -8.96
N SER A 193 -4.65 -15.24 -7.77
CA SER A 193 -5.66 -14.19 -7.60
C SER A 193 -5.30 -12.93 -8.41
N ALA A 194 -4.06 -12.46 -8.32
CA ALA A 194 -3.59 -11.29 -9.06
C ALA A 194 -3.70 -11.48 -10.59
N ILE A 195 -3.34 -12.68 -11.10
CA ILE A 195 -3.45 -12.98 -12.51
C ILE A 195 -4.91 -13.02 -12.98
N VAL A 196 -5.78 -13.72 -12.24
CA VAL A 196 -7.21 -13.80 -12.56
C VAL A 196 -7.84 -12.42 -12.60
N ILE A 197 -7.57 -11.58 -11.60
CA ILE A 197 -8.05 -10.19 -11.57
C ILE A 197 -7.52 -9.40 -12.77
N THR A 198 -6.24 -9.52 -13.09
CA THR A 198 -5.62 -8.81 -14.21
C THR A 198 -6.23 -9.20 -15.55
N ILE A 199 -6.55 -10.48 -15.77
CA ILE A 199 -7.19 -10.96 -16.99
C ILE A 199 -8.65 -10.47 -17.09
N ILE A 200 -9.36 -10.40 -15.97
CA ILE A 200 -10.78 -9.99 -15.94
C ILE A 200 -10.93 -8.45 -15.96
N ALA A 201 -9.93 -7.71 -15.50
CA ALA A 201 -9.99 -6.24 -15.38
C ALA A 201 -10.41 -5.52 -16.68
N PRO A 202 -9.89 -5.83 -17.88
CA PRO A 202 -10.32 -5.18 -19.12
C PRO A 202 -11.82 -5.34 -19.41
N PHE A 203 -12.38 -6.50 -19.10
CA PHE A 203 -13.82 -6.75 -19.28
C PHE A 203 -14.64 -5.90 -18.31
N LEU A 204 -14.24 -5.84 -17.05
CA LEU A 204 -14.90 -4.97 -16.06
C LEU A 204 -14.79 -3.50 -16.46
N GLY A 205 -13.61 -3.06 -16.92
CA GLY A 205 -13.39 -1.72 -17.45
C GLY A 205 -14.32 -1.38 -18.64
N TRP A 206 -14.43 -2.29 -19.57
CA TRP A 206 -15.35 -2.12 -20.72
C TRP A 206 -16.81 -1.96 -20.28
N PHE A 207 -17.30 -2.77 -19.36
CA PHE A 207 -18.66 -2.63 -18.80
C PHE A 207 -18.82 -1.33 -18.03
N LEU A 208 -17.82 -0.95 -17.22
CA LEU A 208 -17.88 0.26 -16.39
C LEU A 208 -17.90 1.54 -17.24
N TYR A 209 -16.98 1.64 -18.22
CA TYR A 209 -16.77 2.88 -19.00
C TYR A 209 -17.58 2.95 -20.28
N ARG A 210 -17.72 1.84 -21.02
CA ARG A 210 -18.41 1.84 -22.31
C ARG A 210 -19.90 1.52 -22.21
N ARG A 211 -20.32 0.72 -21.22
CA ARG A 211 -21.72 0.36 -20.99
C ARG A 211 -22.40 1.15 -19.89
N GLY A 212 -21.66 2.02 -19.18
CA GLY A 212 -22.22 2.87 -18.14
C GLY A 212 -22.77 2.09 -16.93
N MET A 213 -22.14 0.97 -16.57
CA MET A 213 -22.55 0.14 -15.44
C MET A 213 -22.72 0.98 -14.18
N SER A 214 -23.80 0.72 -13.42
CA SER A 214 -24.00 1.46 -12.16
C SER A 214 -22.92 1.09 -11.14
N PRO A 215 -22.61 2.02 -10.22
CA PRO A 215 -21.61 1.81 -9.16
C PRO A 215 -21.84 0.55 -8.35
N VAL A 216 -23.08 0.31 -7.95
CA VAL A 216 -23.44 -0.85 -7.13
C VAL A 216 -23.14 -2.16 -7.85
N TRP A 217 -23.53 -2.27 -9.11
CA TRP A 217 -23.26 -3.47 -9.90
C TRP A 217 -21.78 -3.67 -10.17
N ALA A 218 -21.01 -2.58 -10.38
CA ALA A 218 -19.56 -2.66 -10.53
C ALA A 218 -18.88 -3.14 -9.25
N SER A 219 -19.31 -2.68 -8.08
CA SER A 219 -18.80 -3.15 -6.77
C SER A 219 -19.14 -4.62 -6.53
N ILE A 220 -20.38 -5.03 -6.81
CA ILE A 220 -20.79 -6.44 -6.69
C ILE A 220 -19.94 -7.32 -7.62
N ALA A 221 -19.77 -6.91 -8.87
CA ALA A 221 -18.93 -7.64 -9.83
C ALA A 221 -17.48 -7.75 -9.35
N ALA A 222 -16.90 -6.65 -8.82
CA ALA A 222 -15.55 -6.64 -8.27
C ALA A 222 -15.42 -7.61 -7.08
N ILE A 223 -16.37 -7.60 -6.13
CA ILE A 223 -16.38 -8.51 -4.98
C ILE A 223 -16.50 -9.98 -5.44
N VAL A 224 -17.35 -10.26 -6.43
CA VAL A 224 -17.47 -11.62 -6.99
C VAL A 224 -16.17 -12.05 -7.66
N VAL A 225 -15.55 -11.19 -8.47
CA VAL A 225 -14.26 -11.47 -9.13
C VAL A 225 -13.18 -11.74 -8.10
N VAL A 226 -13.08 -10.91 -7.05
CA VAL A 226 -12.13 -11.10 -5.95
C VAL A 226 -12.37 -12.43 -5.25
N SER A 227 -13.60 -12.71 -4.84
CA SER A 227 -13.94 -13.96 -4.14
C SER A 227 -13.63 -15.19 -4.98
N LEU A 228 -13.96 -15.14 -6.27
CA LEU A 228 -13.66 -16.21 -7.23
C LEU A 228 -12.15 -16.37 -7.43
N SER A 229 -11.41 -15.27 -7.57
CA SER A 229 -9.96 -15.30 -7.76
C SER A 229 -9.22 -15.90 -6.57
N VAL A 230 -9.64 -15.54 -5.34
CA VAL A 230 -9.12 -16.13 -4.09
C VAL A 230 -9.45 -17.63 -4.02
N PHE A 231 -10.70 -18.02 -4.33
CA PHE A 231 -11.10 -19.43 -4.35
C PHE A 231 -10.28 -20.24 -5.35
N ILE A 232 -10.05 -19.72 -6.57
CA ILE A 232 -9.18 -20.36 -7.58
C ILE A 232 -7.75 -20.44 -7.05
N GLY A 233 -7.22 -19.37 -6.43
CA GLY A 233 -5.88 -19.35 -5.85
C GLY A 233 -5.66 -20.40 -4.76
N ILE A 234 -6.68 -20.69 -3.94
CA ILE A 234 -6.63 -21.75 -2.92
C ILE A 234 -6.55 -23.13 -3.59
N LYS A 235 -7.26 -23.35 -4.69
CA LYS A 235 -7.35 -24.65 -5.37
C LYS A 235 -6.21 -24.90 -6.35
N ALA A 236 -5.72 -23.87 -7.00
CA ALA A 236 -4.73 -23.94 -8.06
C ALA A 236 -3.68 -22.82 -7.89
N PRO A 237 -2.82 -22.88 -6.89
CA PRO A 237 -1.77 -21.89 -6.67
C PRO A 237 -0.75 -21.95 -7.82
N LEU A 238 -0.48 -20.83 -8.44
CA LEU A 238 0.56 -20.72 -9.47
C LEU A 238 1.93 -20.57 -8.79
N ARG A 239 2.88 -21.42 -9.18
CA ARG A 239 4.21 -21.48 -8.59
C ARG A 239 5.26 -21.15 -9.63
N LEU A 240 6.00 -20.08 -9.41
CA LEU A 240 7.15 -19.71 -10.23
C LEU A 240 8.30 -19.31 -9.29
N THR A 241 9.53 -19.40 -9.79
CA THR A 241 10.68 -18.86 -9.07
C THR A 241 10.63 -17.33 -9.01
N PRO A 242 11.25 -16.67 -8.02
CA PRO A 242 11.30 -15.21 -7.95
C PRO A 242 11.83 -14.57 -9.24
N ASP A 243 12.86 -15.15 -9.88
CA ASP A 243 13.42 -14.62 -11.11
C ASP A 243 12.45 -14.71 -12.28
N ASN A 244 11.72 -15.82 -12.41
CA ASN A 244 10.67 -15.94 -13.42
C ASN A 244 9.53 -14.94 -13.16
N TRP A 245 9.15 -14.71 -11.90
CA TRP A 245 8.20 -13.66 -11.56
C TRP A 245 8.69 -12.28 -11.95
N LYS A 246 9.97 -11.94 -11.71
CA LYS A 246 10.57 -10.65 -12.13
C LYS A 246 10.45 -10.46 -13.65
N ILE A 247 10.70 -11.50 -14.43
CA ILE A 247 10.56 -11.44 -15.90
C ILE A 247 9.08 -11.20 -16.29
N VAL A 248 8.16 -12.02 -15.76
CA VAL A 248 6.72 -11.91 -16.06
C VAL A 248 6.18 -10.53 -15.67
N LEU A 249 6.51 -10.05 -14.48
CA LEU A 249 6.09 -8.73 -14.00
C LEU A 249 6.68 -7.59 -14.82
N SER A 250 7.94 -7.70 -15.26
CA SER A 250 8.56 -6.70 -16.13
C SER A 250 7.85 -6.62 -17.48
N ILE A 251 7.59 -7.76 -18.12
CA ILE A 251 6.83 -7.81 -19.39
C ILE A 251 5.44 -7.20 -19.18
N TYR A 252 4.74 -7.61 -18.11
CA TYR A 252 3.43 -7.07 -17.79
C TYR A 252 3.46 -5.54 -17.62
N THR A 253 4.44 -5.01 -16.89
CA THR A 253 4.58 -3.57 -16.65
C THR A 253 4.80 -2.81 -17.94
N PHE A 254 5.62 -3.32 -18.86
CA PHE A 254 5.83 -2.73 -20.18
C PHE A 254 4.54 -2.68 -21.00
N ILE A 255 3.78 -3.77 -21.01
CA ILE A 255 2.50 -3.81 -21.73
C ILE A 255 1.50 -2.85 -21.09
N ALA A 256 1.37 -2.89 -19.77
CA ALA A 256 0.40 -2.05 -19.04
C ALA A 256 0.71 -0.55 -19.18
N ALA A 257 1.98 -0.17 -19.23
CA ALA A 257 2.39 1.23 -19.42
C ALA A 257 2.01 1.80 -20.79
N GLY A 258 1.88 0.94 -21.80
CA GLY A 258 1.46 1.32 -23.17
C GLY A 258 -0.05 1.39 -23.38
N LEU A 259 -0.86 0.96 -22.41
CA LEU A 259 -2.32 0.91 -22.53
C LEU A 259 -2.99 2.11 -21.84
N PRO A 260 -4.10 2.63 -22.36
CA PRO A 260 -4.92 3.61 -21.66
C PRO A 260 -5.31 3.12 -20.26
N VAL A 261 -5.26 4.02 -19.28
CA VAL A 261 -5.44 3.71 -17.85
C VAL A 261 -6.76 2.97 -17.55
N TRP A 262 -7.84 3.33 -18.26
CA TRP A 262 -9.17 2.75 -18.08
C TRP A 262 -9.30 1.31 -18.55
N ILE A 263 -8.36 0.78 -19.36
CA ILE A 263 -8.44 -0.59 -19.89
C ILE A 263 -8.02 -1.61 -18.83
N VAL A 264 -6.84 -1.44 -18.23
CA VAL A 264 -6.25 -2.41 -17.31
C VAL A 264 -6.06 -1.84 -15.92
N LEU A 265 -5.33 -0.71 -15.78
CA LEU A 265 -4.87 -0.23 -14.50
C LEU A 265 -6.03 0.14 -13.57
N GLN A 266 -6.91 1.01 -14.01
CA GLN A 266 -8.01 1.52 -13.20
C GLN A 266 -9.02 0.44 -12.78
N PRO A 267 -9.52 -0.43 -13.67
CA PRO A 267 -10.44 -1.50 -13.27
C PRO A 267 -9.78 -2.56 -12.38
N ARG A 268 -8.49 -2.87 -12.62
CA ARG A 268 -7.72 -3.78 -11.79
C ARG A 268 -7.55 -3.23 -10.38
N ASP A 269 -7.12 -1.98 -10.26
CA ASP A 269 -6.87 -1.34 -8.97
C ASP A 269 -8.18 -1.10 -8.21
N PHE A 270 -9.25 -0.73 -8.90
CA PHE A 270 -10.59 -0.66 -8.33
C PHE A 270 -11.02 -2.04 -7.77
N THR A 271 -10.76 -3.13 -8.49
CA THR A 271 -11.07 -4.48 -8.02
C THR A 271 -10.19 -4.87 -6.83
N ASN A 272 -8.88 -4.60 -6.89
CA ASN A 272 -7.95 -4.87 -5.81
C ASN A 272 -8.26 -4.08 -4.53
N SER A 273 -8.84 -2.89 -4.65
CA SER A 273 -9.22 -2.09 -3.47
C SER A 273 -10.20 -2.83 -2.55
N PHE A 274 -11.05 -3.72 -3.08
CA PHE A 274 -11.95 -4.56 -2.27
C PHE A 274 -11.20 -5.62 -1.46
N ILE A 275 -10.07 -6.14 -1.95
CA ILE A 275 -9.18 -7.01 -1.16
C ILE A 275 -8.59 -6.22 0.00
N LEU A 276 -8.09 -5.01 -0.28
CA LEU A 276 -7.52 -4.13 0.74
C LEU A 276 -8.56 -3.74 1.80
N TYR A 277 -9.76 -3.33 1.38
CA TYR A 277 -10.86 -3.01 2.32
C TYR A 277 -11.23 -4.22 3.18
N GLY A 278 -11.33 -5.41 2.56
CA GLY A 278 -11.60 -6.65 3.28
C GLY A 278 -10.49 -7.00 4.27
N GLY A 279 -9.24 -6.84 3.89
CA GLY A 279 -8.06 -7.04 4.73
C GLY A 279 -8.02 -6.09 5.93
N ILE A 280 -8.18 -4.79 5.68
CA ILE A 280 -8.23 -3.78 6.75
C ILE A 280 -9.40 -4.06 7.72
N LEU A 281 -10.58 -4.37 7.18
CA LEU A 281 -11.74 -4.70 8.00
C LEU A 281 -11.49 -5.94 8.87
N ALA A 282 -10.88 -6.98 8.30
CA ALA A 282 -10.52 -8.19 9.03
C ALA A 282 -9.50 -7.90 10.15
N LEU A 283 -8.48 -7.06 9.86
CA LEU A 283 -7.48 -6.64 10.86
C LEU A 283 -8.11 -5.80 11.98
N VAL A 284 -9.02 -4.88 11.65
CA VAL A 284 -9.76 -4.08 12.63
C VAL A 284 -10.63 -4.97 13.52
N ILE A 285 -11.43 -5.86 12.93
CA ILE A 285 -12.28 -6.80 13.67
C ILE A 285 -11.43 -7.74 14.53
N GLY A 286 -10.34 -8.28 13.97
CA GLY A 286 -9.39 -9.13 14.67
C GLY A 286 -8.74 -8.44 15.86
N SER A 287 -8.32 -7.20 15.69
CA SER A 287 -7.73 -6.39 16.77
C SER A 287 -8.73 -6.08 17.89
N ILE A 288 -9.99 -5.79 17.54
CA ILE A 288 -11.06 -5.59 18.53
C ILE A 288 -11.32 -6.90 19.28
N ALA A 289 -11.46 -8.01 18.56
CA ALA A 289 -11.71 -9.33 19.16
C ALA A 289 -10.56 -9.77 20.08
N ALA A 290 -9.31 -9.54 19.67
CA ALA A 290 -8.12 -9.81 20.47
C ALA A 290 -8.10 -8.93 21.74
N GLY A 291 -8.41 -7.65 21.60
CA GLY A 291 -8.49 -6.71 22.74
C GLY A 291 -9.57 -7.10 23.75
N LEU A 292 -10.77 -7.55 23.28
CA LEU A 292 -11.85 -8.03 24.14
C LEU A 292 -11.49 -9.35 24.87
N ARG A 293 -10.64 -10.17 24.26
CA ARG A 293 -10.12 -11.40 24.89
C ARG A 293 -8.91 -11.17 25.79
N GLY A 294 -8.45 -9.91 25.93
CA GLY A 294 -7.32 -9.55 26.76
C GLY A 294 -5.97 -10.02 26.24
N VAL A 295 -5.84 -10.24 24.92
CA VAL A 295 -4.55 -10.61 24.31
C VAL A 295 -3.54 -9.48 24.55
N PRO A 296 -2.37 -9.76 25.15
CA PRO A 296 -1.36 -8.73 25.41
C PRO A 296 -0.54 -8.42 24.14
N LEU A 297 0.01 -7.21 24.08
CA LEU A 297 1.12 -6.92 23.17
C LEU A 297 2.37 -7.64 23.66
N GLN A 298 3.02 -8.40 22.80
CA GLN A 298 4.20 -9.20 23.14
C GLN A 298 5.51 -8.47 22.83
N LEU A 299 5.49 -7.54 21.87
CA LEU A 299 6.64 -6.70 21.59
C LEU A 299 6.79 -5.59 22.63
N PRO A 300 8.02 -5.11 22.87
CA PRO A 300 8.28 -4.06 23.86
C PRO A 300 7.60 -2.74 23.46
N THR A 301 7.17 -1.97 24.47
CA THR A 301 6.56 -0.66 24.27
C THR A 301 7.52 0.31 23.59
N ALA A 302 8.78 0.33 24.03
CA ALA A 302 9.88 1.07 23.42
C ALA A 302 11.17 0.25 23.57
N SER A 303 11.93 0.14 22.50
CA SER A 303 13.18 -0.62 22.45
C SER A 303 14.21 0.11 21.56
N VAL A 304 14.49 1.37 21.90
CA VAL A 304 15.37 2.22 21.09
C VAL A 304 16.76 1.61 20.93
N GLY A 305 17.31 1.00 21.97
CA GLY A 305 18.63 0.33 21.92
C GLY A 305 18.66 -0.81 20.91
N GLN A 306 17.61 -1.65 20.87
CA GLN A 306 17.47 -2.74 19.90
C GLN A 306 17.31 -2.20 18.47
N GLY A 307 16.48 -1.16 18.30
CA GLY A 307 16.30 -0.49 17.04
C GLY A 307 17.59 0.13 16.49
N VAL A 308 18.35 0.80 17.36
CA VAL A 308 19.65 1.39 16.98
C VAL A 308 20.63 0.31 16.54
N ALA A 309 20.68 -0.82 17.23
CA ALA A 309 21.56 -1.93 16.86
C ALA A 309 21.18 -2.58 15.52
N SER A 310 19.87 -2.65 15.19
CA SER A 310 19.37 -3.33 13.99
C SER A 310 19.30 -2.42 12.76
N GLN A 311 18.91 -1.15 12.93
CA GLN A 311 18.55 -0.23 11.85
C GLN A 311 19.29 1.12 11.90
N GLY A 312 19.96 1.43 13.02
CA GLY A 312 20.60 2.72 13.23
C GLY A 312 19.80 3.67 14.12
N PRO A 313 20.17 4.96 14.19
CA PRO A 313 19.57 5.92 15.12
C PRO A 313 18.07 6.10 14.87
N LEU A 314 17.30 6.28 15.95
CA LEU A 314 15.84 6.45 15.87
C LEU A 314 15.44 7.56 14.87
N TRP A 315 16.15 8.69 14.94
CA TRP A 315 16.09 9.74 13.91
C TRP A 315 17.33 9.61 12.99
N PRO A 316 17.17 9.46 11.66
CA PRO A 316 15.92 9.50 10.90
C PRO A 316 15.30 8.12 10.62
N MET A 317 15.89 7.00 11.07
CA MET A 317 15.60 5.67 10.53
C MET A 317 14.15 5.21 10.76
N LEU A 318 13.57 5.43 11.96
CA LEU A 318 12.15 5.11 12.19
C LEU A 318 11.23 5.80 11.16
N PHE A 319 11.52 7.08 10.90
CA PHE A 319 10.72 7.93 10.01
C PHE A 319 10.84 7.49 8.54
N ILE A 320 12.03 7.06 8.13
CA ILE A 320 12.28 6.53 6.78
C ILE A 320 11.62 5.16 6.60
N LEU A 321 11.77 4.26 7.57
CA LEU A 321 11.20 2.91 7.48
C LEU A 321 9.67 2.94 7.33
N ILE A 322 8.99 3.80 8.07
CA ILE A 322 7.52 3.93 8.01
C ILE A 322 7.10 5.10 7.09
N ALA A 323 7.98 5.60 6.24
CA ALA A 323 7.62 6.75 5.40
C ALA A 323 6.35 6.51 4.57
N CYS A 324 6.22 5.36 3.91
CA CYS A 324 5.05 5.07 3.08
C CYS A 324 3.74 5.10 3.89
N GLY A 325 3.68 4.39 5.01
CA GLY A 325 2.48 4.35 5.87
C GLY A 325 2.18 5.63 6.67
N ALA A 326 3.05 6.65 6.62
CA ALA A 326 2.90 7.91 7.35
C ALA A 326 3.00 9.15 6.45
N CYS A 327 3.89 9.16 5.44
CA CYS A 327 4.09 10.29 4.51
C CYS A 327 4.91 9.83 3.31
N SER A 328 4.29 9.47 2.19
CA SER A 328 4.97 8.94 1.01
C SER A 328 5.07 9.96 -0.13
N GLY A 329 6.29 10.28 -0.56
CA GLY A 329 6.52 11.12 -1.73
C GLY A 329 6.07 10.47 -3.07
N PHE A 330 5.94 9.13 -3.09
CA PHE A 330 5.42 8.41 -4.26
C PHE A 330 3.95 8.77 -4.56
N HIS A 331 3.17 9.13 -3.54
CA HIS A 331 1.76 9.50 -3.71
C HIS A 331 1.58 10.75 -4.59
N ALA A 332 2.52 11.69 -4.56
CA ALA A 332 2.50 12.85 -5.45
C ALA A 332 2.65 12.46 -6.93
N LEU A 333 3.40 11.40 -7.23
CA LEU A 333 3.53 10.86 -8.58
C LEU A 333 2.21 10.21 -9.04
N VAL A 334 1.54 9.47 -8.17
CA VAL A 334 0.21 8.90 -8.44
C VAL A 334 -0.84 10.01 -8.61
N ALA A 335 -0.83 11.00 -7.72
CA ALA A 335 -1.73 12.16 -7.76
C ALA A 335 -1.61 12.91 -9.09
N GLY A 336 -0.41 13.34 -9.47
CA GLY A 336 -0.16 14.10 -10.70
C GLY A 336 -0.15 13.24 -11.97
N GLY A 337 0.20 11.96 -11.86
CA GLY A 337 0.30 11.05 -13.02
C GLY A 337 -1.06 10.56 -13.53
N THR A 338 -1.96 10.21 -12.61
CA THR A 338 -3.23 9.54 -12.97
C THR A 338 -4.46 10.17 -12.33
N SER A 339 -4.48 10.32 -11.00
CA SER A 339 -5.70 10.66 -10.26
C SER A 339 -6.25 12.04 -10.58
N SER A 340 -5.39 13.05 -10.73
CA SER A 340 -5.79 14.42 -11.10
C SER A 340 -6.47 14.52 -12.48
N LYS A 341 -6.14 13.58 -13.37
CA LYS A 341 -6.70 13.51 -14.73
C LYS A 341 -8.04 12.75 -14.79
N GLN A 342 -8.55 12.32 -13.64
CA GLN A 342 -9.78 11.52 -13.54
C GLN A 342 -10.83 12.17 -12.64
N ILE A 343 -10.43 13.10 -11.79
CA ILE A 343 -11.31 13.78 -10.83
C ILE A 343 -12.20 14.81 -11.51
N CYS A 344 -13.52 14.68 -11.32
CA CYS A 344 -14.51 15.57 -11.93
C CYS A 344 -14.80 16.84 -11.14
N ARG A 345 -14.46 16.89 -9.84
CA ARG A 345 -14.72 18.02 -8.94
C ARG A 345 -13.59 18.18 -7.94
N GLU A 346 -13.19 19.42 -7.63
CA GLU A 346 -12.15 19.67 -6.61
C GLU A 346 -12.53 19.12 -5.25
N THR A 347 -13.81 19.17 -4.87
CA THR A 347 -14.31 18.62 -3.59
C THR A 347 -14.08 17.10 -3.43
N ASN A 348 -13.82 16.37 -4.51
CA ASN A 348 -13.43 14.97 -4.45
C ASN A 348 -11.97 14.77 -4.02
N CYS A 349 -11.13 15.80 -4.06
CA CYS A 349 -9.72 15.70 -3.64
C CYS A 349 -9.58 15.36 -2.16
N ARG A 350 -10.45 15.90 -1.32
CA ARG A 350 -10.43 15.62 0.12
C ARG A 350 -10.66 14.14 0.45
N PRO A 351 -11.73 13.47 0.00
CA PRO A 351 -11.87 12.02 0.25
C PRO A 351 -10.78 11.22 -0.44
N ILE A 352 -10.35 11.56 -1.66
CA ILE A 352 -9.39 10.78 -2.43
C ILE A 352 -7.97 10.94 -1.86
N GLY A 353 -7.43 12.15 -1.79
CA GLY A 353 -6.07 12.40 -1.30
C GLY A 353 -5.97 12.20 0.20
N TYR A 354 -6.65 13.07 0.98
CA TYR A 354 -6.58 12.98 2.44
C TYR A 354 -7.15 11.67 2.98
N GLY A 355 -8.34 11.28 2.50
CA GLY A 355 -9.01 10.05 2.96
C GLY A 355 -8.28 8.77 2.57
N GLY A 356 -7.69 8.72 1.37
CA GLY A 356 -6.86 7.61 0.90
C GLY A 356 -5.66 7.38 1.81
N MET A 357 -4.93 8.46 2.15
CA MET A 357 -3.78 8.39 3.05
C MET A 357 -4.17 8.01 4.48
N VAL A 358 -5.31 8.51 4.99
CA VAL A 358 -5.83 8.08 6.31
C VAL A 358 -6.12 6.58 6.33
N LEU A 359 -6.68 6.04 5.25
CA LEU A 359 -6.96 4.60 5.16
C LEU A 359 -5.66 3.77 5.06
N GLU A 360 -4.62 4.28 4.41
CA GLU A 360 -3.29 3.68 4.39
C GLU A 360 -2.63 3.71 5.77
N GLY A 361 -2.73 4.84 6.48
CA GLY A 361 -2.27 4.94 7.87
C GLY A 361 -3.01 3.98 8.80
N LEU A 362 -4.31 3.73 8.57
CA LEU A 362 -5.06 2.71 9.30
C LEU A 362 -4.55 1.30 9.01
N LEU A 363 -4.20 0.99 7.75
CA LEU A 363 -3.55 -0.27 7.41
C LEU A 363 -2.24 -0.42 8.17
N ALA A 364 -1.36 0.59 8.14
CA ALA A 364 -0.09 0.56 8.85
C ALA A 364 -0.27 0.39 10.38
N LEU A 365 -1.23 1.09 10.98
CA LEU A 365 -1.57 0.96 12.39
C LEU A 365 -2.03 -0.46 12.75
N THR A 366 -2.90 -1.05 11.93
CA THR A 366 -3.41 -2.40 12.18
C THR A 366 -2.34 -3.47 12.00
N VAL A 367 -1.40 -3.27 11.06
CA VAL A 367 -0.20 -4.13 10.91
C VAL A 367 0.69 -4.06 12.16
N ILE A 368 0.98 -2.86 12.69
CA ILE A 368 1.74 -2.71 13.93
C ILE A 368 1.08 -3.51 15.06
N ILE A 369 -0.22 -3.35 15.23
CA ILE A 369 -1.00 -4.02 16.28
C ILE A 369 -0.96 -5.54 16.09
N ALA A 370 -1.20 -6.03 14.88
CA ALA A 370 -1.24 -7.45 14.58
C ALA A 370 0.11 -8.14 14.85
N VAL A 371 1.21 -7.55 14.38
CA VAL A 371 2.56 -8.10 14.58
C VAL A 371 2.98 -8.00 16.04
N ALA A 372 2.72 -6.85 16.70
CA ALA A 372 3.09 -6.65 18.09
C ALA A 372 2.31 -7.57 19.06
N ALA A 373 1.12 -8.01 18.68
CA ALA A 373 0.32 -8.96 19.47
C ALA A 373 0.59 -10.42 19.10
N GLY A 374 0.92 -10.69 17.84
CA GLY A 374 1.04 -12.05 17.30
C GLY A 374 2.39 -12.70 17.53
N LEU A 375 3.48 -11.91 17.65
CA LEU A 375 4.85 -12.43 17.76
C LEU A 375 5.49 -12.05 19.10
N SER A 376 6.20 -13.02 19.71
CA SER A 376 7.12 -12.70 20.80
C SER A 376 8.30 -11.88 20.26
N ASN A 377 8.97 -11.07 21.14
CA ASN A 377 10.13 -10.31 20.71
C ASN A 377 11.27 -11.21 20.18
N VAL A 378 11.41 -12.39 20.72
CA VAL A 378 12.42 -13.38 20.29
C VAL A 378 12.10 -13.88 18.88
N ASP A 379 10.85 -14.29 18.63
CA ASP A 379 10.43 -14.77 17.30
C ASP A 379 10.49 -13.66 16.27
N TYR A 380 10.06 -12.44 16.64
CA TYR A 380 10.15 -11.27 15.76
C TYR A 380 11.59 -11.00 15.33
N MET A 381 12.54 -10.95 16.27
CA MET A 381 13.95 -10.71 15.95
C MET A 381 14.55 -11.84 15.12
N ARG A 382 14.21 -13.09 15.44
CA ARG A 382 14.69 -14.24 14.68
C ARG A 382 14.20 -14.27 13.24
N ILE A 383 12.95 -13.85 13.00
CA ILE A 383 12.32 -13.88 11.67
C ILE A 383 12.74 -12.65 10.86
N VAL A 384 12.62 -11.45 11.45
CA VAL A 384 12.83 -10.19 10.71
C VAL A 384 14.31 -9.80 10.66
N TYR A 385 15.07 -10.13 11.72
CA TYR A 385 16.50 -9.79 11.87
C TYR A 385 17.32 -11.04 12.24
N PRO A 386 17.42 -12.06 11.36
CA PRO A 386 18.25 -13.22 11.62
C PRO A 386 19.70 -12.80 11.87
N ALA A 387 20.37 -13.45 12.82
CA ALA A 387 21.75 -13.14 13.18
C ALA A 387 22.67 -13.26 11.94
N VAL A 388 23.57 -12.33 11.77
CA VAL A 388 24.52 -12.28 10.63
C VAL A 388 25.37 -13.54 10.56
N GLU A 389 25.63 -14.18 11.70
CA GLU A 389 26.38 -15.45 11.83
C GLU A 389 25.71 -16.64 11.14
N SER A 390 24.39 -16.58 10.92
CA SER A 390 23.66 -17.66 10.22
C SER A 390 23.80 -17.64 8.71
N GLY A 391 24.44 -16.62 8.14
CA GLY A 391 24.56 -16.44 6.67
C GLY A 391 23.23 -16.14 5.97
N LEU A 392 22.14 -16.05 6.74
CA LEU A 392 20.82 -15.71 6.26
C LEU A 392 20.75 -14.20 6.04
N LYS A 393 20.61 -13.80 4.78
CA LYS A 393 20.31 -12.40 4.45
C LYS A 393 18.95 -12.06 5.06
N THR A 394 18.87 -10.88 5.70
CA THR A 394 17.59 -10.27 6.09
C THR A 394 16.64 -10.42 4.91
N ASN A 395 15.61 -11.24 5.07
CA ASN A 395 14.69 -11.48 3.98
C ASN A 395 13.48 -10.54 4.14
N PRO A 396 13.37 -9.46 3.34
CA PRO A 396 12.22 -8.56 3.37
C PRO A 396 10.88 -9.30 3.19
N ILE A 397 10.95 -10.47 2.59
CA ILE A 397 9.81 -11.35 2.33
C ILE A 397 9.19 -11.86 3.62
N LEU A 398 10.02 -12.25 4.57
CA LEU A 398 9.53 -12.73 5.86
C LEU A 398 8.85 -11.61 6.64
N ALA A 399 9.40 -10.41 6.56
CA ALA A 399 8.79 -9.23 7.14
C ALA A 399 7.42 -8.93 6.50
N PHE A 400 7.31 -9.07 5.17
CA PHE A 400 6.06 -8.89 4.44
C PHE A 400 5.06 -10.03 4.71
N ALA A 401 5.52 -11.27 4.77
CA ALA A 401 4.66 -12.43 5.03
C ALA A 401 4.14 -12.48 6.48
N VAL A 402 4.85 -11.84 7.41
CA VAL A 402 4.44 -11.69 8.82
C VAL A 402 3.43 -10.54 8.99
N GLY A 403 3.61 -9.44 8.24
CA GLY A 403 2.70 -8.30 8.24
C GLY A 403 1.42 -8.61 7.48
#